data_32dab39ffc2e9a7055df21858e82208a
#
_entry.id   32dab39ffc2e9a7055df21858e82208a
#
_cell.length_a   1.000
_cell.length_b   1.000
_cell.length_c   1.000
_cell.angle_alpha   90.00
_cell.angle_beta   90.00
_cell.angle_gamma   90.00
#
_symmetry.space_group_name_H-M   'P 1'
#
loop_
_entity.id
_entity.type
_entity.pdbx_description
1 polymer ?
#
loop_
_entity_poly.entity_id
_entity_poly.type
_entity_poly.pdbx_seq_one_letter_code
_entity_poly.pdbx_strand_id
1 'polypeptide(L)'
;MALVNGRASASEQTEHQDKELARLQKRTATAEAELSEARAELAKREALDGGPSAFFVVGQSKSGTGWLMKILDSHPEILCRGGGRFFGRHLRDENLKGMQASEAVRAKIQPSSLHNALLNAEYLRLWIERSSWSRDEDPDEHLSSLTRLSVDYFLGRKLAKSGKRFVGDKTPLFDVDILSDIASLYPEAKAVHIIRDGRDVAVSQMHQLWKTARDLGGISDLEPHELAKREAFYWDPQAFLASREGIFSEGRLRRVAEEWQANVGKAIEDGPALLGEGYTEIKYERLLEEPKAEVRRLFGFLGSDASEKTVTRCVVSASFETRSGRERGRENYALDHGKHRKGIAGDWKNVFTERDKEIFKDAAGDLLIELGYERNGAW
;
A
#
# COMPACT_ATOMS: atom_id res chain seq x y z
N MET A 1 47.20 -53.80 -3.73
CA MET A 1 46.01 -54.07 -2.89
C MET A 1 45.61 -52.92 -1.93
N ALA A 2 46.44 -51.91 -1.66
CA ALA A 2 46.15 -50.84 -0.71
C ALA A 2 45.27 -49.70 -1.27
N LEU A 3 45.16 -49.55 -2.60
CA LEU A 3 44.35 -48.47 -3.24
C LEU A 3 42.86 -48.79 -3.42
N VAL A 4 42.43 -50.02 -3.26
CA VAL A 4 41.03 -50.43 -3.40
C VAL A 4 40.28 -50.27 -2.09
N ASN A 5 40.93 -50.47 -0.92
CA ASN A 5 40.30 -50.32 0.39
C ASN A 5 40.04 -48.85 0.82
N GLY A 6 40.82 -47.90 0.31
CA GLY A 6 40.61 -46.45 0.60
C GLY A 6 39.41 -45.84 -0.13
N ARG A 7 39.04 -46.35 -1.31
CA ARG A 7 37.87 -45.88 -2.07
C ARG A 7 36.54 -46.39 -1.53
N ALA A 8 36.50 -47.60 -1.00
CA ALA A 8 35.31 -48.18 -0.35
C ALA A 8 34.98 -47.42 0.95
N SER A 9 35.95 -47.11 1.78
CA SER A 9 35.78 -46.36 3.03
C SER A 9 35.31 -44.91 2.81
N ALA A 10 35.78 -44.23 1.75
CA ALA A 10 35.35 -42.87 1.40
C ALA A 10 33.89 -42.86 0.88
N SER A 11 33.49 -43.88 0.11
CA SER A 11 32.11 -44.02 -0.37
C SER A 11 31.13 -44.30 0.76
N GLU A 12 31.49 -45.12 1.73
CA GLU A 12 30.67 -45.41 2.93
C GLU A 12 30.54 -44.19 3.84
N GLN A 13 31.58 -43.38 3.99
CA GLN A 13 31.54 -42.13 4.74
C GLN A 13 30.62 -41.08 4.06
N THR A 14 30.68 -40.98 2.74
CA THR A 14 29.81 -40.05 1.98
C THR A 14 28.34 -40.45 2.08
N GLU A 15 28.03 -41.75 1.93
CA GLU A 15 26.67 -42.27 2.09
C GLU A 15 26.13 -42.10 3.52
N HIS A 16 26.98 -42.21 4.52
CA HIS A 16 26.59 -41.94 5.91
C HIS A 16 26.28 -40.46 6.14
N GLN A 17 27.12 -39.55 5.60
CA GLN A 17 26.92 -38.11 5.67
C GLN A 17 25.63 -37.68 4.95
N ASP A 18 25.34 -38.23 3.77
CA ASP A 18 24.11 -37.97 3.04
C ASP A 18 22.85 -38.40 3.78
N LYS A 19 22.92 -39.59 4.44
CA LYS A 19 21.82 -40.07 5.30
C LYS A 19 21.60 -39.17 6.52
N GLU A 20 22.68 -38.69 7.13
CA GLU A 20 22.61 -37.81 8.28
C GLU A 20 22.08 -36.42 7.86
N LEU A 21 22.51 -35.89 6.75
CA LEU A 21 21.99 -34.63 6.16
C LEU A 21 20.50 -34.75 5.86
N ALA A 22 20.06 -35.82 5.21
CA ALA A 22 18.65 -36.06 4.94
C ALA A 22 17.79 -36.15 6.22
N ARG A 23 18.35 -36.78 7.26
CA ARG A 23 17.71 -36.89 8.58
C ARG A 23 17.60 -35.52 9.27
N LEU A 24 18.64 -34.71 9.19
CA LEU A 24 18.63 -33.33 9.71
C LEU A 24 17.62 -32.44 8.95
N GLN A 25 17.62 -32.50 7.62
CA GLN A 25 16.65 -31.76 6.79
C GLN A 25 15.21 -32.14 7.14
N LYS A 26 14.94 -33.45 7.33
CA LYS A 26 13.59 -33.90 7.73
C LYS A 26 13.22 -33.39 9.13
N ARG A 27 14.16 -33.39 10.08
CA ARG A 27 13.93 -32.86 11.43
C ARG A 27 13.68 -31.32 11.40
N THR A 28 14.44 -30.59 10.59
CA THR A 28 14.26 -29.15 10.41
C THR A 28 12.87 -28.86 9.83
N ALA A 29 12.46 -29.56 8.78
CA ALA A 29 11.15 -29.40 8.18
C ALA A 29 10.00 -29.72 9.16
N THR A 30 10.15 -30.74 9.99
CA THR A 30 9.17 -31.08 11.03
C THR A 30 9.10 -29.98 12.10
N ALA A 31 10.26 -29.50 12.59
CA ALA A 31 10.31 -28.42 13.58
C ALA A 31 9.76 -27.10 13.04
N GLU A 32 9.99 -26.79 11.76
CA GLU A 32 9.40 -25.62 11.09
C GLU A 32 7.88 -25.73 10.99
N ALA A 33 7.36 -26.92 10.69
CA ALA A 33 5.92 -27.17 10.65
C ALA A 33 5.28 -27.04 12.04
N GLU A 34 5.87 -27.63 13.07
CA GLU A 34 5.42 -27.52 14.47
C GLU A 34 5.46 -26.07 14.97
N LEU A 35 6.52 -25.33 14.64
CA LEU A 35 6.65 -23.91 14.97
C LEU A 35 5.58 -23.06 14.26
N SER A 36 5.28 -23.39 13.01
CA SER A 36 4.22 -22.70 12.24
C SER A 36 2.84 -22.95 12.86
N GLU A 37 2.57 -24.19 13.28
CA GLU A 37 1.31 -24.56 13.95
C GLU A 37 1.17 -23.89 15.32
N ALA A 38 2.23 -23.89 16.13
CA ALA A 38 2.24 -23.21 17.43
C ALA A 38 2.05 -21.70 17.31
N ARG A 39 2.65 -21.07 16.29
CA ARG A 39 2.44 -19.64 16.00
C ARG A 39 1.02 -19.35 15.53
N ALA A 40 0.41 -20.21 14.73
CA ALA A 40 -0.97 -20.09 14.30
C ALA A 40 -1.95 -20.19 15.48
N GLU A 41 -1.69 -21.08 16.43
CA GLU A 41 -2.51 -21.22 17.63
C GLU A 41 -2.33 -20.03 18.59
N LEU A 42 -1.10 -19.51 18.74
CA LEU A 42 -0.86 -18.29 19.52
C LEU A 42 -1.57 -17.09 18.93
N ALA A 43 -1.45 -16.87 17.61
CA ALA A 43 -2.15 -15.79 16.93
C ALA A 43 -3.69 -15.90 17.03
N LYS A 44 -4.22 -17.12 17.09
CA LYS A 44 -5.65 -17.37 17.30
C LYS A 44 -6.08 -17.01 18.72
N ARG A 45 -5.25 -17.28 19.73
CA ARG A 45 -5.49 -16.87 21.11
C ARG A 45 -5.40 -15.35 21.29
N GLU A 46 -4.38 -14.71 20.74
CA GLU A 46 -4.22 -13.25 20.74
C GLU A 46 -5.39 -12.54 20.04
N ALA A 47 -5.92 -13.12 18.96
CA ALA A 47 -7.12 -12.61 18.27
C ALA A 47 -8.40 -12.74 19.10
N LEU A 48 -8.45 -13.68 20.06
CA LEU A 48 -9.59 -13.86 20.98
C LEU A 48 -9.50 -12.94 22.20
N ASP A 49 -8.27 -12.57 22.63
CA ASP A 49 -8.03 -11.81 23.87
C ASP A 49 -7.79 -10.30 23.65
N GLY A 50 -7.63 -9.82 22.43
CA GLY A 50 -7.33 -8.38 22.19
C GLY A 50 -7.15 -7.99 20.73
N GLY A 51 -7.40 -8.88 19.78
CA GLY A 51 -7.21 -8.64 18.35
C GLY A 51 -5.73 -8.75 17.91
N PRO A 52 -5.47 -8.88 16.61
CA PRO A 52 -4.10 -8.96 16.08
C PRO A 52 -3.41 -7.62 16.26
N SER A 53 -2.10 -7.64 16.55
CA SER A 53 -1.25 -6.44 16.52
C SER A 53 -1.21 -5.92 15.08
N ALA A 54 -2.15 -5.04 14.75
CA ALA A 54 -2.33 -4.50 13.42
C ALA A 54 -1.53 -3.20 13.22
N PHE A 55 -0.97 -3.02 12.03
CA PHE A 55 -0.40 -1.74 11.60
C PHE A 55 -0.94 -1.34 10.22
N PHE A 56 -0.86 -0.05 9.90
CA PHE A 56 -1.38 0.47 8.64
C PHE A 56 -0.32 1.23 7.87
N VAL A 57 -0.20 0.94 6.57
CA VAL A 57 0.63 1.70 5.64
C VAL A 57 -0.27 2.67 4.92
N VAL A 58 -0.17 3.94 5.25
CA VAL A 58 -0.98 5.00 4.66
C VAL A 58 -0.14 5.87 3.72
N GLY A 59 -0.79 6.62 2.85
CA GLY A 59 -0.15 7.55 1.93
C GLY A 59 -1.03 7.78 0.71
N GLN A 60 -0.88 8.96 0.08
CA GLN A 60 -1.59 9.28 -1.15
C GLN A 60 -1.35 8.22 -2.21
N SER A 61 -2.37 7.91 -2.98
CA SER A 61 -2.23 6.96 -4.09
C SER A 61 -1.06 7.37 -4.99
N LYS A 62 -0.19 6.44 -5.36
CA LYS A 62 1.04 6.63 -6.15
C LYS A 62 2.26 7.19 -5.38
N SER A 63 2.17 7.37 -4.08
CA SER A 63 3.33 7.74 -3.23
C SER A 63 4.30 6.58 -2.94
N GLY A 64 4.09 5.40 -3.52
CA GLY A 64 4.97 4.26 -3.27
C GLY A 64 4.46 3.29 -2.20
N THR A 65 3.23 3.44 -1.70
CA THR A 65 2.59 2.55 -0.71
C THR A 65 2.67 1.07 -1.10
N GLY A 66 2.52 0.75 -2.39
CA GLY A 66 2.64 -0.62 -2.90
C GLY A 66 4.06 -1.18 -2.88
N TRP A 67 5.08 -0.33 -3.02
CA TRP A 67 6.48 -0.73 -2.88
C TRP A 67 6.82 -0.97 -1.41
N LEU A 68 6.49 -0.03 -0.53
CA LEU A 68 6.68 -0.17 0.91
C LEU A 68 5.97 -1.42 1.46
N MET A 69 4.71 -1.65 1.07
CA MET A 69 3.98 -2.87 1.41
C MET A 69 4.78 -4.13 1.04
N LYS A 70 5.42 -4.15 -0.12
CA LYS A 70 6.19 -5.32 -0.57
C LYS A 70 7.50 -5.50 0.20
N ILE A 71 8.16 -4.42 0.59
CA ILE A 71 9.31 -4.48 1.50
C ILE A 71 8.88 -5.13 2.83
N LEU A 72 7.79 -4.63 3.42
CA LEU A 72 7.26 -5.15 4.68
C LEU A 72 6.80 -6.62 4.56
N ASP A 73 6.05 -6.98 3.50
CA ASP A 73 5.55 -8.34 3.29
C ASP A 73 6.67 -9.38 3.06
N SER A 74 7.85 -8.94 2.57
CA SER A 74 9.02 -9.81 2.40
C SER A 74 9.75 -10.12 3.71
N HIS A 75 9.39 -9.45 4.80
CA HIS A 75 9.92 -9.76 6.14
C HIS A 75 9.36 -11.09 6.66
N PRO A 76 10.19 -11.93 7.35
CA PRO A 76 9.73 -13.23 7.84
C PRO A 76 8.61 -13.16 8.88
N GLU A 77 8.53 -12.07 9.65
CA GLU A 77 7.56 -11.91 10.73
C GLU A 77 6.37 -11.02 10.35
N ILE A 78 6.39 -10.33 9.19
CA ILE A 78 5.38 -9.33 8.83
C ILE A 78 4.56 -9.81 7.64
N LEU A 79 3.25 -9.94 7.81
CA LEU A 79 2.27 -10.06 6.74
C LEU A 79 1.73 -8.67 6.41
N CYS A 80 1.99 -8.16 5.21
CA CYS A 80 1.45 -6.88 4.77
C CYS A 80 0.73 -7.03 3.43
N ARG A 81 -0.54 -6.72 3.40
CA ARG A 81 -1.39 -6.81 2.20
C ARG A 81 -1.99 -5.45 1.89
N GLY A 82 -2.61 -5.32 0.76
CA GLY A 82 -3.29 -4.10 0.37
C GLY A 82 -4.61 -4.38 -0.31
N GLY A 83 -5.49 -3.37 -0.23
CA GLY A 83 -6.82 -3.45 -0.80
C GLY A 83 -7.85 -4.04 0.16
N GLY A 84 -7.59 -4.04 1.46
CA GLY A 84 -8.56 -4.41 2.49
C GLY A 84 -9.81 -3.54 2.45
N ARG A 85 -9.65 -2.25 2.09
CA ARG A 85 -10.75 -1.29 2.04
C ARG A 85 -11.58 -1.31 3.32
N PHE A 86 -10.86 -1.30 4.43
CA PHE A 86 -11.51 -1.36 5.75
C PHE A 86 -12.10 -0.01 6.15
N PHE A 87 -11.43 1.10 5.84
CA PHE A 87 -11.71 2.45 6.32
C PHE A 87 -12.19 3.39 5.20
N GLY A 88 -12.75 4.52 5.56
CA GLY A 88 -13.33 5.55 4.73
C GLY A 88 -14.84 5.60 4.89
N ARG A 89 -15.36 6.75 5.36
CA ARG A 89 -16.79 6.96 5.65
C ARG A 89 -17.56 7.41 4.41
N HIS A 90 -16.87 8.04 3.47
CA HIS A 90 -17.54 8.62 2.32
C HIS A 90 -17.74 7.60 1.20
N LEU A 91 -18.97 7.53 0.70
CA LEU A 91 -19.30 6.82 -0.54
C LEU A 91 -18.67 7.60 -1.71
N ARG A 92 -17.70 7.02 -2.38
CA ARG A 92 -17.18 7.59 -3.63
C ARG A 92 -18.22 7.66 -4.75
N ASP A 93 -19.34 6.96 -4.61
CA ASP A 93 -20.33 6.77 -5.67
C ASP A 93 -21.77 6.93 -5.17
N GLU A 94 -22.13 8.15 -4.72
CA GLU A 94 -23.55 8.49 -4.55
C GLU A 94 -24.34 8.32 -5.86
N ASN A 95 -23.66 8.40 -7.00
CA ASN A 95 -24.25 8.21 -8.33
C ASN A 95 -24.65 6.77 -8.64
N LEU A 96 -24.27 5.78 -7.82
CA LEU A 96 -24.60 4.37 -8.02
C LEU A 96 -25.83 3.92 -7.23
N LYS A 97 -26.38 4.78 -6.36
CA LYS A 97 -27.64 4.49 -5.68
C LYS A 97 -28.77 4.40 -6.73
N GLY A 98 -29.24 3.17 -6.96
CA GLY A 98 -30.38 2.92 -7.84
C GLY A 98 -30.03 2.50 -9.28
N MET A 99 -28.76 2.41 -9.68
CA MET A 99 -28.40 1.88 -11.00
C MET A 99 -28.59 0.36 -11.05
N GLN A 100 -29.45 -0.12 -11.94
CA GLN A 100 -29.44 -1.51 -12.41
C GLN A 100 -28.21 -1.70 -13.33
N ALA A 101 -27.06 -1.84 -12.73
CA ALA A 101 -25.82 -1.99 -13.45
C ALA A 101 -25.74 -3.41 -14.06
N SER A 102 -25.32 -3.52 -15.33
CA SER A 102 -24.99 -4.80 -15.94
C SER A 102 -23.89 -5.52 -15.14
N GLU A 103 -23.80 -6.84 -15.24
CA GLU A 103 -22.79 -7.64 -14.53
C GLU A 103 -21.36 -7.16 -14.82
N ALA A 104 -21.08 -6.71 -16.04
CA ALA A 104 -19.80 -6.14 -16.45
C ALA A 104 -19.48 -4.81 -15.73
N VAL A 105 -20.48 -3.98 -15.44
CA VAL A 105 -20.34 -2.75 -14.67
C VAL A 105 -20.18 -3.08 -13.19
N ARG A 106 -20.99 -4.01 -12.64
CA ARG A 106 -20.86 -4.47 -11.25
C ARG A 106 -19.47 -5.04 -10.94
N ALA A 107 -18.87 -5.80 -11.85
CA ALA A 107 -17.52 -6.34 -11.71
C ALA A 107 -16.43 -5.26 -11.61
N LYS A 108 -16.74 -4.02 -12.02
CA LYS A 108 -15.81 -2.87 -12.00
C LYS A 108 -16.10 -1.85 -10.91
N ILE A 109 -17.30 -1.89 -10.32
CA ILE A 109 -17.65 -1.07 -9.17
C ILE A 109 -16.79 -1.56 -8.00
N GLN A 110 -16.01 -0.66 -7.49
CA GLN A 110 -15.24 -0.96 -6.27
C GLN A 110 -16.20 -0.95 -5.09
N PRO A 111 -16.20 -1.99 -4.23
CA PRO A 111 -17.05 -1.97 -3.06
C PRO A 111 -16.72 -0.78 -2.17
N SER A 112 -17.70 -0.26 -1.43
CA SER A 112 -17.47 0.67 -0.34
C SER A 112 -16.48 0.08 0.66
N SER A 113 -15.94 0.90 1.55
CA SER A 113 -15.17 0.37 2.67
C SER A 113 -16.05 -0.48 3.57
N LEU A 114 -15.44 -1.38 4.34
CA LEU A 114 -16.16 -2.17 5.33
C LEU A 114 -16.83 -1.27 6.37
N HIS A 115 -16.12 -0.24 6.84
CA HIS A 115 -16.63 0.76 7.79
C HIS A 115 -17.88 1.46 7.23
N ASN A 116 -17.80 2.01 6.02
CA ASN A 116 -18.95 2.65 5.39
C ASN A 116 -20.13 1.67 5.21
N ALA A 117 -19.86 0.42 4.82
CA ALA A 117 -20.91 -0.59 4.64
C ALA A 117 -21.66 -0.90 5.94
N LEU A 118 -20.94 -0.93 7.06
CA LEU A 118 -21.55 -1.16 8.39
C LEU A 118 -22.28 0.08 8.91
N LEU A 119 -21.67 1.27 8.80
CA LEU A 119 -22.32 2.53 9.20
C LEU A 119 -23.64 2.80 8.46
N ASN A 120 -23.74 2.37 7.18
CA ASN A 120 -24.94 2.53 6.37
C ASN A 120 -25.82 1.28 6.33
N ALA A 121 -25.64 0.32 7.23
CA ALA A 121 -26.48 -0.86 7.34
C ALA A 121 -27.76 -0.54 8.13
N GLU A 122 -28.74 0.07 7.46
CA GLU A 122 -29.98 0.55 8.09
C GLU A 122 -30.70 -0.52 8.93
N TYR A 123 -30.77 -1.77 8.44
CA TYR A 123 -31.38 -2.86 9.19
C TYR A 123 -30.58 -3.25 10.42
N LEU A 124 -29.25 -3.18 10.38
CA LEU A 124 -28.40 -3.45 11.55
C LEU A 124 -28.55 -2.34 12.59
N ARG A 125 -28.54 -1.08 12.15
CA ARG A 125 -28.79 0.09 13.03
C ARG A 125 -30.15 -0.04 13.71
N LEU A 126 -31.21 -0.30 12.95
CA LEU A 126 -32.55 -0.48 13.48
C LEU A 126 -32.65 -1.63 14.49
N TRP A 127 -31.90 -2.71 14.26
CA TRP A 127 -31.82 -3.84 15.19
C TRP A 127 -31.15 -3.42 16.50
N ILE A 128 -30.01 -2.69 16.42
CA ILE A 128 -29.28 -2.16 17.59
C ILE A 128 -30.22 -1.25 18.42
N GLU A 129 -30.90 -0.31 17.78
CA GLU A 129 -31.78 0.66 18.42
C GLU A 129 -33.01 0.03 19.09
N ARG A 130 -33.45 -1.15 18.67
CA ARG A 130 -34.66 -1.81 19.17
C ARG A 130 -34.39 -3.06 19.96
N SER A 131 -33.21 -3.61 19.93
CA SER A 131 -32.83 -4.81 20.70
C SER A 131 -32.81 -4.48 22.20
N SER A 132 -33.34 -5.37 23.02
CA SER A 132 -33.23 -5.25 24.49
C SER A 132 -31.79 -5.35 25.00
N TRP A 133 -30.85 -5.73 24.12
CA TRP A 133 -29.43 -5.88 24.46
C TRP A 133 -28.60 -4.62 24.17
N SER A 134 -29.13 -3.67 23.39
CA SER A 134 -28.37 -2.52 22.88
C SER A 134 -29.16 -1.21 22.80
N ARG A 135 -30.48 -1.22 22.94
CA ARG A 135 -31.36 -0.06 22.70
C ARG A 135 -31.08 1.16 23.59
N ASP A 136 -30.42 0.96 24.73
CA ASP A 136 -30.10 2.00 25.69
C ASP A 136 -28.67 2.54 25.54
N GLU A 137 -27.95 2.12 24.46
CA GLU A 137 -26.57 2.47 24.15
C GLU A 137 -26.50 3.20 22.80
N ASP A 138 -25.33 3.83 22.50
CA ASP A 138 -25.12 4.55 21.22
C ASP A 138 -24.96 3.56 20.07
N PRO A 139 -25.84 3.62 19.06
CA PRO A 139 -25.72 2.76 17.89
C PRO A 139 -24.40 2.92 17.13
N ASP A 140 -23.80 4.12 17.12
CA ASP A 140 -22.54 4.37 16.42
C ASP A 140 -21.35 3.73 17.11
N GLU A 141 -21.37 3.62 18.44
CA GLU A 141 -20.38 2.88 19.22
C GLU A 141 -20.43 1.38 18.90
N HIS A 142 -21.63 0.81 18.84
CA HIS A 142 -21.81 -0.59 18.43
C HIS A 142 -21.32 -0.84 17.00
N LEU A 143 -21.68 0.03 16.06
CA LEU A 143 -21.24 -0.11 14.66
C LEU A 143 -19.73 0.02 14.51
N SER A 144 -19.10 0.90 15.28
CA SER A 144 -17.65 1.04 15.34
C SER A 144 -16.98 -0.23 15.90
N SER A 145 -17.51 -0.76 17.00
CA SER A 145 -17.05 -2.02 17.60
C SER A 145 -17.20 -3.20 16.64
N LEU A 146 -18.33 -3.32 15.96
CA LEU A 146 -18.55 -4.35 14.93
C LEU A 146 -17.62 -4.19 13.74
N THR A 147 -17.30 -2.94 13.36
CA THR A 147 -16.30 -2.68 12.31
C THR A 147 -14.94 -3.20 12.74
N ARG A 148 -14.48 -2.87 13.95
CA ARG A 148 -13.21 -3.36 14.50
C ARG A 148 -13.17 -4.89 14.53
N LEU A 149 -14.17 -5.53 15.13
CA LEU A 149 -14.27 -6.99 15.17
C LEU A 149 -14.21 -7.64 13.78
N SER A 150 -14.86 -7.02 12.79
CA SER A 150 -14.85 -7.52 11.42
C SER A 150 -13.47 -7.38 10.77
N VAL A 151 -12.78 -6.26 10.98
CA VAL A 151 -11.40 -6.06 10.48
C VAL A 151 -10.47 -7.06 11.15
N ASP A 152 -10.53 -7.21 12.47
CA ASP A 152 -9.71 -8.15 13.24
C ASP A 152 -9.93 -9.59 12.79
N TYR A 153 -11.18 -9.98 12.51
CA TYR A 153 -11.48 -11.28 11.93
C TYR A 153 -10.75 -11.54 10.60
N PHE A 154 -10.78 -10.57 9.67
CA PHE A 154 -10.13 -10.74 8.37
C PHE A 154 -8.60 -10.72 8.49
N LEU A 155 -8.04 -9.79 9.27
CA LEU A 155 -6.60 -9.69 9.48
C LEU A 155 -6.06 -10.90 10.25
N GLY A 156 -6.68 -11.25 11.38
CA GLY A 156 -6.29 -12.37 12.23
C GLY A 156 -6.36 -13.71 11.50
N ARG A 157 -7.42 -13.93 10.69
CA ARG A 157 -7.55 -15.14 9.87
C ARG A 157 -6.41 -15.30 8.84
N LYS A 158 -5.94 -14.18 8.26
CA LYS A 158 -4.82 -14.20 7.32
C LYS A 158 -3.49 -14.36 8.03
N LEU A 159 -3.33 -13.67 9.17
CA LEU A 159 -2.14 -13.77 10.00
C LEU A 159 -1.92 -15.21 10.48
N ALA A 160 -2.93 -15.85 11.05
CA ALA A 160 -2.89 -17.23 11.53
C ALA A 160 -2.43 -18.23 10.45
N LYS A 161 -2.88 -18.03 9.18
CA LYS A 161 -2.46 -18.87 8.05
C LYS A 161 -1.05 -18.60 7.56
N SER A 162 -0.47 -17.45 7.91
CA SER A 162 0.86 -17.04 7.43
C SER A 162 2.00 -17.53 8.32
N GLY A 163 1.73 -17.87 9.57
CA GLY A 163 2.74 -18.17 10.59
C GLY A 163 3.59 -16.97 11.01
N LYS A 164 3.19 -15.75 10.61
CA LYS A 164 3.89 -14.48 10.93
C LYS A 164 3.32 -13.87 12.21
N ARG A 165 4.00 -12.84 12.76
CA ARG A 165 3.65 -12.21 14.05
C ARG A 165 2.86 -10.92 13.89
N PHE A 166 3.16 -10.15 12.84
CA PHE A 166 2.57 -8.83 12.61
C PHE A 166 1.71 -8.86 11.36
N VAL A 167 0.58 -8.16 11.40
CA VAL A 167 -0.27 -8.00 10.23
C VAL A 167 -0.47 -6.53 9.90
N GLY A 168 -0.37 -6.17 8.63
CA GLY A 168 -0.63 -4.81 8.17
C GLY A 168 -1.48 -4.76 6.91
N ASP A 169 -2.29 -3.70 6.82
CA ASP A 169 -2.97 -3.34 5.58
C ASP A 169 -2.41 -2.06 4.97
N LYS A 170 -2.25 -2.08 3.65
CA LYS A 170 -1.93 -0.90 2.88
C LYS A 170 -3.22 -0.18 2.51
N THR A 171 -3.50 0.90 3.23
CA THR A 171 -4.68 1.74 3.13
C THR A 171 -4.33 3.07 2.49
N PRO A 172 -4.60 3.30 1.19
CA PRO A 172 -4.30 4.60 0.56
C PRO A 172 -5.16 5.72 1.15
N LEU A 173 -4.58 6.90 1.31
CA LEU A 173 -5.31 8.12 1.62
C LEU A 173 -6.08 8.56 0.37
N PHE A 174 -7.31 8.13 0.25
CA PHE A 174 -8.25 8.56 -0.77
C PHE A 174 -9.35 9.47 -0.20
N ASP A 175 -9.32 9.69 1.09
CA ASP A 175 -10.21 10.51 1.90
C ASP A 175 -9.38 11.09 3.05
N VAL A 176 -9.65 12.32 3.42
CA VAL A 176 -8.95 13.03 4.51
C VAL A 176 -9.16 12.38 5.87
N ASP A 177 -10.26 11.67 6.06
CA ASP A 177 -10.65 11.07 7.34
C ASP A 177 -10.09 9.65 7.55
N ILE A 178 -9.39 9.07 6.59
CA ILE A 178 -8.86 7.70 6.69
C ILE A 178 -8.04 7.47 7.95
N LEU A 179 -7.16 8.42 8.28
CA LEU A 179 -6.28 8.28 9.45
C LEU A 179 -7.05 8.43 10.76
N SER A 180 -8.03 9.35 10.81
CA SER A 180 -8.90 9.49 11.97
C SER A 180 -9.82 8.27 12.17
N ASP A 181 -10.30 7.66 11.07
CA ASP A 181 -11.03 6.40 11.14
C ASP A 181 -10.16 5.26 11.68
N ILE A 182 -8.91 5.16 11.24
CA ILE A 182 -7.95 4.19 11.78
C ILE A 182 -7.75 4.43 13.28
N ALA A 183 -7.44 5.66 13.68
CA ALA A 183 -7.16 6.00 15.07
C ALA A 183 -8.37 5.79 15.99
N SER A 184 -9.59 6.08 15.51
CA SER A 184 -10.80 5.87 16.28
C SER A 184 -11.10 4.39 16.56
N LEU A 185 -10.82 3.51 15.60
CA LEU A 185 -11.04 2.08 15.73
C LEU A 185 -9.83 1.35 16.36
N TYR A 186 -8.63 1.89 16.17
CA TYR A 186 -7.35 1.32 16.61
C TYR A 186 -6.45 2.40 17.22
N PRO A 187 -6.78 2.96 18.38
CA PRO A 187 -5.98 4.01 19.03
C PRO A 187 -4.55 3.53 19.37
N GLU A 188 -4.35 2.22 19.50
CA GLU A 188 -3.05 1.58 19.75
C GLU A 188 -2.27 1.21 18.49
N ALA A 189 -2.84 1.39 17.30
CA ALA A 189 -2.21 0.94 16.06
C ALA A 189 -0.96 1.73 15.71
N LYS A 190 -0.07 1.08 14.96
CA LYS A 190 1.04 1.75 14.30
C LYS A 190 0.66 2.12 12.87
N ALA A 191 0.90 3.38 12.49
CA ALA A 191 0.69 3.89 11.14
C ALA A 191 2.03 4.35 10.53
N VAL A 192 2.34 3.84 9.35
CA VAL A 192 3.50 4.26 8.55
C VAL A 192 2.99 5.07 7.38
N HIS A 193 3.21 6.39 7.41
CA HIS A 193 2.80 7.31 6.35
C HIS A 193 3.93 7.50 5.34
N ILE A 194 3.75 7.01 4.12
CA ILE A 194 4.68 7.26 3.03
C ILE A 194 4.26 8.49 2.23
N ILE A 195 5.14 9.48 2.20
CA ILE A 195 4.97 10.76 1.53
C ILE A 195 5.86 10.78 0.29
N ARG A 196 5.36 11.35 -0.81
CA ARG A 196 6.10 11.57 -2.05
C ARG A 196 5.80 12.94 -2.60
N ASP A 197 6.75 13.55 -3.32
CA ASP A 197 6.54 14.79 -4.08
C ASP A 197 5.23 14.71 -4.87
N GLY A 198 4.32 15.64 -4.59
CA GLY A 198 2.98 15.65 -5.16
C GLY A 198 2.98 15.77 -6.68
N ARG A 199 3.98 16.41 -7.26
CA ARG A 199 4.16 16.54 -8.70
C ARG A 199 4.47 15.18 -9.36
N ASP A 200 5.32 14.37 -8.72
CA ASP A 200 5.59 13.00 -9.16
C ASP A 200 4.37 12.08 -8.95
N VAL A 201 3.59 12.33 -7.89
CA VAL A 201 2.31 11.66 -7.67
C VAL A 201 1.35 11.96 -8.82
N ALA A 202 1.21 13.23 -9.23
CA ALA A 202 0.36 13.65 -10.34
C ALA A 202 0.76 12.94 -11.65
N VAL A 203 2.04 12.97 -12.01
CA VAL A 203 2.56 12.26 -13.21
C VAL A 203 2.25 10.77 -13.13
N SER A 204 2.47 10.15 -11.98
CA SER A 204 2.20 8.71 -11.79
C SER A 204 0.71 8.36 -11.83
N GLN A 205 -0.17 9.25 -11.34
CA GLN A 205 -1.63 9.08 -11.43
C GLN A 205 -2.11 9.19 -12.88
N MET A 206 -1.63 10.19 -13.64
CA MET A 206 -2.03 10.36 -15.03
C MET A 206 -1.65 9.16 -15.89
N HIS A 207 -0.42 8.66 -15.77
CA HIS A 207 -0.02 7.44 -16.47
C HIS A 207 -0.81 6.20 -16.03
N GLN A 208 -1.19 6.10 -14.76
CA GLN A 208 -2.05 5.01 -14.30
C GLN A 208 -3.45 5.12 -14.91
N LEU A 209 -4.01 6.33 -14.94
CA LEU A 209 -5.31 6.59 -15.54
C LEU A 209 -5.29 6.23 -17.03
N TRP A 210 -4.27 6.66 -17.76
CA TRP A 210 -4.09 6.30 -19.18
C TRP A 210 -4.01 4.79 -19.44
N LYS A 211 -3.39 4.04 -18.53
CA LYS A 211 -3.31 2.57 -18.62
C LYS A 211 -4.64 1.87 -18.29
N THR A 212 -5.41 2.43 -17.37
CA THR A 212 -6.64 1.81 -16.89
C THR A 212 -7.90 2.32 -17.56
N ALA A 213 -7.83 3.50 -18.20
CA ALA A 213 -8.92 4.05 -18.97
C ALA A 213 -9.24 3.10 -20.13
N ARG A 214 -10.34 2.39 -20.00
CA ARG A 214 -10.94 1.56 -21.05
C ARG A 214 -12.23 2.22 -21.47
N ASP A 215 -12.49 2.18 -22.76
CA ASP A 215 -13.81 2.53 -23.26
C ASP A 215 -14.81 1.48 -22.75
N LEU A 216 -15.70 1.89 -21.87
CA LEU A 216 -16.75 1.09 -21.28
C LEU A 216 -18.10 1.42 -21.92
N GLY A 217 -18.12 1.61 -23.23
CA GLY A 217 -19.36 1.95 -23.94
C GLY A 217 -19.76 3.41 -23.68
N GLY A 218 -18.81 4.32 -23.70
CA GLY A 218 -19.01 5.77 -23.52
C GLY A 218 -18.86 6.29 -22.10
N ILE A 219 -18.50 5.46 -21.12
CA ILE A 219 -18.13 5.89 -19.78
C ILE A 219 -16.60 5.82 -19.68
N SER A 220 -15.93 6.93 -19.89
CA SER A 220 -14.50 7.09 -19.74
C SER A 220 -14.20 8.09 -18.62
N ASP A 221 -13.24 7.77 -17.74
CA ASP A 221 -12.69 8.74 -16.79
C ASP A 221 -11.82 9.81 -17.47
N LEU A 222 -11.64 9.71 -18.79
CA LEU A 222 -10.88 10.64 -19.63
C LEU A 222 -11.81 11.42 -20.54
N GLU A 223 -11.59 12.74 -20.53
CA GLU A 223 -12.22 13.64 -21.51
C GLU A 223 -11.66 13.38 -22.92
N PRO A 224 -12.42 13.69 -24.01
CA PRO A 224 -11.97 13.46 -25.38
C PRO A 224 -10.58 14.03 -25.70
N HIS A 225 -10.26 15.22 -25.19
CA HIS A 225 -8.95 15.84 -25.39
C HIS A 225 -7.82 15.12 -24.59
N GLU A 226 -8.13 14.50 -23.45
CA GLU A 226 -7.18 13.69 -22.68
C GLU A 226 -6.90 12.35 -23.35
N LEU A 227 -7.90 11.78 -24.03
CA LEU A 227 -7.73 10.59 -24.88
C LEU A 227 -6.81 10.90 -26.06
N ALA A 228 -6.99 12.06 -26.75
CA ALA A 228 -6.12 12.47 -27.82
C ALA A 228 -4.65 12.65 -27.37
N LYS A 229 -4.43 13.27 -26.20
CA LYS A 229 -3.10 13.41 -25.60
C LYS A 229 -2.48 12.03 -25.27
N ARG A 230 -3.28 11.11 -24.73
CA ARG A 230 -2.85 9.74 -24.48
C ARG A 230 -2.38 9.05 -25.75
N GLU A 231 -3.16 9.11 -26.82
CA GLU A 231 -2.82 8.50 -28.11
C GLU A 231 -1.55 9.09 -28.71
N ALA A 232 -1.44 10.42 -28.72
CA ALA A 232 -0.26 11.13 -29.19
C ALA A 232 1.00 10.75 -28.38
N PHE A 233 0.88 10.69 -27.04
CA PHE A 233 1.98 10.29 -26.18
C PHE A 233 2.45 8.85 -26.45
N TYR A 234 1.54 7.88 -26.61
CA TYR A 234 1.92 6.50 -26.87
C TYR A 234 2.37 6.25 -28.30
N TRP A 235 1.99 7.12 -29.25
CA TRP A 235 2.46 7.06 -30.62
C TRP A 235 3.94 7.48 -30.73
N ASP A 236 4.29 8.65 -30.20
CA ASP A 236 5.67 9.15 -30.13
C ASP A 236 5.89 9.97 -28.85
N PRO A 237 6.32 9.31 -27.76
CA PRO A 237 6.53 9.99 -26.49
C PRO A 237 7.55 11.11 -26.52
N GLN A 238 8.59 10.99 -27.38
CA GLN A 238 9.65 12.00 -27.48
C GLN A 238 9.13 13.25 -28.18
N ALA A 239 8.45 13.10 -29.31
CA ALA A 239 7.83 14.20 -30.04
C ALA A 239 6.76 14.88 -29.18
N PHE A 240 5.93 14.09 -28.47
CA PHE A 240 4.90 14.64 -27.60
C PHE A 240 5.50 15.48 -26.45
N LEU A 241 6.51 14.99 -25.75
CA LEU A 241 7.16 15.75 -24.68
C LEU A 241 7.89 17.00 -25.21
N ALA A 242 8.43 16.93 -26.44
CA ALA A 242 9.08 18.06 -27.10
C ALA A 242 8.06 19.14 -27.53
N SER A 243 6.81 18.78 -27.80
CA SER A 243 5.75 19.75 -28.19
C SER A 243 5.35 20.69 -27.07
N ARG A 244 5.66 20.35 -25.81
CA ARG A 244 5.26 21.10 -24.60
C ARG A 244 3.75 21.27 -24.41
N GLU A 245 2.94 20.41 -25.00
CA GLU A 245 1.49 20.42 -24.81
C GLU A 245 1.06 19.97 -23.39
N GLY A 246 1.97 19.35 -22.66
CA GLY A 246 1.70 18.80 -21.32
C GLY A 246 0.76 17.60 -21.34
N ILE A 247 0.90 16.72 -20.35
CA ILE A 247 0.07 15.49 -20.25
C ILE A 247 -1.27 15.76 -19.57
N PHE A 248 -1.42 16.90 -18.90
CA PHE A 248 -2.58 17.21 -18.09
C PHE A 248 -3.58 18.14 -18.81
N SER A 249 -4.83 18.09 -18.38
CA SER A 249 -5.73 19.24 -18.44
C SER A 249 -5.57 20.06 -17.15
N GLU A 250 -5.80 21.39 -17.23
CA GLU A 250 -5.65 22.27 -16.06
C GLU A 250 -6.55 21.83 -14.89
N GLY A 251 -7.82 21.51 -15.19
CA GLY A 251 -8.77 21.09 -14.17
C GLY A 251 -8.38 19.76 -13.49
N ARG A 252 -7.81 18.83 -14.24
CA ARG A 252 -7.33 17.55 -13.66
C ARG A 252 -6.11 17.77 -12.78
N LEU A 253 -5.14 18.55 -13.26
CA LEU A 253 -3.92 18.81 -12.49
C LEU A 253 -4.23 19.54 -11.19
N ARG A 254 -5.08 20.57 -11.24
CA ARG A 254 -5.54 21.31 -10.05
C ARG A 254 -6.20 20.37 -9.04
N ARG A 255 -7.15 19.55 -9.47
CA ARG A 255 -7.82 18.56 -8.60
C ARG A 255 -6.84 17.60 -7.95
N VAL A 256 -5.88 17.07 -8.70
CA VAL A 256 -4.86 16.14 -8.16
C VAL A 256 -3.96 16.83 -7.14
N ALA A 257 -3.60 18.09 -7.39
CA ALA A 257 -2.80 18.90 -6.46
C ALA A 257 -3.56 19.20 -5.17
N GLU A 258 -4.83 19.62 -5.28
CA GLU A 258 -5.72 19.88 -4.14
C GLU A 258 -5.97 18.60 -3.30
N GLU A 259 -6.25 17.46 -3.95
CA GLU A 259 -6.40 16.17 -3.27
C GLU A 259 -5.09 15.76 -2.55
N TRP A 260 -3.94 15.95 -3.18
CA TRP A 260 -2.66 15.64 -2.55
C TRP A 260 -2.41 16.53 -1.34
N GLN A 261 -2.63 17.83 -1.48
CA GLN A 261 -2.48 18.79 -0.37
C GLN A 261 -3.42 18.44 0.79
N ALA A 262 -4.71 18.23 0.52
CA ALA A 262 -5.70 17.93 1.55
C ALA A 262 -5.37 16.64 2.28
N ASN A 263 -5.13 15.55 1.55
CA ASN A 263 -4.93 14.23 2.15
C ASN A 263 -3.57 14.12 2.88
N VAL A 264 -2.50 14.65 2.28
CA VAL A 264 -1.16 14.58 2.89
C VAL A 264 -1.04 15.58 4.03
N GLY A 265 -1.50 16.82 3.85
CA GLY A 265 -1.48 17.84 4.89
C GLY A 265 -2.27 17.40 6.13
N LYS A 266 -3.50 16.92 5.93
CA LYS A 266 -4.32 16.41 7.03
C LYS A 266 -3.66 15.22 7.74
N ALA A 267 -3.06 14.29 7.00
CA ALA A 267 -2.40 13.13 7.61
C ALA A 267 -1.14 13.50 8.41
N ILE A 268 -0.41 14.53 8.02
CA ILE A 268 0.76 15.05 8.76
C ILE A 268 0.30 15.74 10.05
N GLU A 269 -0.78 16.51 9.98
CA GLU A 269 -1.35 17.18 11.15
C GLU A 269 -1.92 16.16 12.14
N ASP A 270 -2.80 15.27 11.66
CA ASP A 270 -3.55 14.34 12.51
C ASP A 270 -2.70 13.17 13.02
N GLY A 271 -1.74 12.70 12.24
CA GLY A 271 -0.99 11.49 12.57
C GLY A 271 -0.34 11.51 13.94
N PRO A 272 0.52 12.51 14.23
CA PRO A 272 1.12 12.65 15.56
C PRO A 272 0.09 12.96 16.65
N ALA A 273 -0.96 13.73 16.32
CA ALA A 273 -1.99 14.11 17.29
C ALA A 273 -2.86 12.93 17.74
N LEU A 274 -3.20 12.04 16.82
CA LEU A 274 -4.11 10.92 17.07
C LEU A 274 -3.41 9.63 17.55
N LEU A 275 -2.20 9.37 17.05
CA LEU A 275 -1.48 8.12 17.29
C LEU A 275 -0.17 8.28 18.07
N GLY A 276 0.29 9.53 18.31
CA GLY A 276 1.51 9.80 19.07
C GLY A 276 2.70 9.00 18.55
N GLU A 277 3.34 8.22 19.41
CA GLU A 277 4.47 7.34 19.06
C GLU A 277 4.08 6.19 18.11
N GLY A 278 2.80 5.93 17.91
CA GLY A 278 2.28 4.99 16.93
C GLY A 278 2.30 5.50 15.49
N TYR A 279 2.67 6.76 15.25
CA TYR A 279 2.78 7.33 13.91
C TYR A 279 4.23 7.55 13.49
N THR A 280 4.55 7.24 12.24
CA THR A 280 5.85 7.56 11.65
C THR A 280 5.72 7.86 10.16
N GLU A 281 6.56 8.78 9.70
CA GLU A 281 6.64 9.17 8.30
C GLU A 281 7.87 8.58 7.61
N ILE A 282 7.74 8.35 6.30
CA ILE A 282 8.84 8.01 5.43
C ILE A 282 8.68 8.72 4.08
N LYS A 283 9.72 9.42 3.62
CA LYS A 283 9.74 9.99 2.27
C LYS A 283 10.11 8.93 1.25
N TYR A 284 9.35 8.85 0.17
CA TYR A 284 9.62 7.95 -0.96
C TYR A 284 11.05 8.15 -1.50
N GLU A 285 11.49 9.40 -1.59
CA GLU A 285 12.81 9.81 -2.07
C GLU A 285 13.92 9.28 -1.16
N ARG A 286 13.74 9.40 0.17
CA ARG A 286 14.69 8.85 1.16
C ARG A 286 14.75 7.32 1.09
N LEU A 287 13.61 6.67 0.90
CA LEU A 287 13.56 5.21 0.71
C LEU A 287 14.28 4.77 -0.58
N LEU A 288 14.31 5.62 -1.62
CA LEU A 288 15.09 5.38 -2.83
C LEU A 288 16.60 5.55 -2.62
N GLU A 289 17.01 6.59 -1.89
CA GLU A 289 18.41 6.98 -1.67
C GLU A 289 19.07 6.05 -0.64
N GLU A 290 18.42 5.82 0.49
CA GLU A 290 18.96 5.09 1.64
C GLU A 290 18.05 3.93 2.08
N PRO A 291 17.71 2.98 1.18
CA PRO A 291 16.68 1.97 1.44
C PRO A 291 16.96 1.12 2.67
N LYS A 292 18.22 0.77 2.95
CA LYS A 292 18.57 -0.06 4.11
C LYS A 292 18.39 0.71 5.43
N ALA A 293 18.74 1.98 5.48
CA ALA A 293 18.60 2.81 6.69
C ALA A 293 17.12 3.01 7.02
N GLU A 294 16.32 3.39 6.04
CA GLU A 294 14.88 3.61 6.22
C GLU A 294 14.13 2.32 6.57
N VAL A 295 14.43 1.21 5.91
CA VAL A 295 13.79 -0.09 6.21
C VAL A 295 14.17 -0.58 7.60
N ARG A 296 15.44 -0.41 8.04
CA ARG A 296 15.86 -0.74 9.41
C ARG A 296 15.09 0.09 10.44
N ARG A 297 14.94 1.39 10.21
CA ARG A 297 14.16 2.28 11.08
C ARG A 297 12.70 1.82 11.20
N LEU A 298 12.08 1.46 10.07
CA LEU A 298 10.68 0.99 10.05
C LEU A 298 10.51 -0.37 10.76
N PHE A 299 11.44 -1.31 10.57
CA PHE A 299 11.37 -2.58 11.30
C PHE A 299 11.53 -2.38 12.81
N GLY A 300 12.43 -1.50 13.23
CA GLY A 300 12.55 -1.09 14.64
C GLY A 300 11.26 -0.44 15.17
N PHE A 301 10.67 0.48 14.40
CA PHE A 301 9.37 1.09 14.74
C PHE A 301 8.27 0.04 14.90
N LEU A 302 8.18 -0.95 14.01
CA LEU A 302 7.19 -2.02 14.10
C LEU A 302 7.50 -3.04 15.21
N GLY A 303 8.73 -3.07 15.73
CA GLY A 303 9.16 -4.05 16.74
C GLY A 303 9.52 -5.41 16.16
N SER A 304 9.86 -5.47 14.87
CA SER A 304 10.29 -6.67 14.16
C SER A 304 11.81 -6.75 14.02
N ASP A 305 12.35 -7.90 13.53
CA ASP A 305 13.79 -8.09 13.35
C ASP A 305 14.38 -7.07 12.36
N ALA A 306 15.21 -6.17 12.86
CA ALA A 306 15.92 -5.15 12.11
C ALA A 306 17.39 -5.50 11.81
N SER A 307 17.77 -6.78 11.89
CA SER A 307 19.11 -7.24 11.59
C SER A 307 19.54 -6.92 10.15
N GLU A 308 20.83 -6.67 9.93
CA GLU A 308 21.38 -6.36 8.61
C GLU A 308 21.00 -7.41 7.55
N LYS A 309 21.01 -8.68 7.93
CA LYS A 309 20.63 -9.80 7.05
C LYS A 309 19.18 -9.68 6.60
N THR A 310 18.26 -9.45 7.52
CA THR A 310 16.82 -9.34 7.24
C THR A 310 16.53 -8.08 6.43
N VAL A 311 17.08 -6.93 6.82
CA VAL A 311 16.95 -5.67 6.09
C VAL A 311 17.44 -5.80 4.64
N THR A 312 18.66 -6.33 4.44
CA THR A 312 19.24 -6.50 3.10
C THR A 312 18.37 -7.40 2.23
N ARG A 313 17.90 -8.54 2.76
CA ARG A 313 17.01 -9.44 2.04
C ARG A 313 15.72 -8.75 1.61
N CYS A 314 15.07 -8.02 2.50
CA CYS A 314 13.80 -7.35 2.21
C CYS A 314 13.96 -6.24 1.17
N VAL A 315 15.02 -5.43 1.26
CA VAL A 315 15.34 -4.39 0.28
C VAL A 315 15.60 -4.98 -1.10
N VAL A 316 16.42 -6.03 -1.20
CA VAL A 316 16.75 -6.67 -2.48
C VAL A 316 15.52 -7.32 -3.11
N SER A 317 14.74 -8.08 -2.35
CA SER A 317 13.56 -8.79 -2.86
C SER A 317 12.47 -7.85 -3.38
N ALA A 318 12.39 -6.64 -2.83
CA ALA A 318 11.42 -5.62 -3.23
C ALA A 318 12.01 -4.54 -4.14
N SER A 319 13.26 -4.65 -4.58
CA SER A 319 13.89 -3.67 -5.46
C SER A 319 13.15 -3.53 -6.79
N PHE A 320 13.30 -2.37 -7.43
CA PHE A 320 12.67 -2.10 -8.72
C PHE A 320 13.12 -3.12 -9.78
N GLU A 321 14.41 -3.42 -9.80
CA GLU A 321 15.05 -4.33 -10.75
C GLU A 321 14.52 -5.77 -10.58
N THR A 322 14.47 -6.25 -9.33
CA THR A 322 13.93 -7.60 -9.01
C THR A 322 12.46 -7.73 -9.43
N ARG A 323 11.68 -6.66 -9.26
CA ARG A 323 10.23 -6.70 -9.49
C ARG A 323 9.81 -6.40 -10.91
N SER A 324 10.56 -5.57 -11.62
CA SER A 324 10.23 -5.14 -12.97
C SER A 324 11.02 -5.89 -14.05
N GLY A 325 12.13 -6.54 -13.67
CA GLY A 325 13.08 -7.13 -14.61
C GLY A 325 13.82 -6.09 -15.45
N ARG A 326 13.78 -4.80 -15.06
CA ARG A 326 14.34 -3.69 -15.84
C ARG A 326 15.18 -2.79 -14.96
N GLU A 327 16.10 -2.05 -15.59
CA GLU A 327 16.85 -1.00 -14.93
C GLU A 327 15.94 0.18 -14.57
N ARG A 328 16.17 0.78 -13.41
CA ARG A 328 15.50 1.99 -12.96
C ARG A 328 15.77 3.16 -13.89
N GLY A 329 14.79 4.02 -14.09
CA GLY A 329 14.89 5.20 -14.97
C GLY A 329 14.46 4.95 -16.41
N ARG A 330 14.44 3.71 -16.90
CA ARG A 330 13.92 3.40 -18.24
C ARG A 330 12.40 3.48 -18.28
N GLU A 331 11.86 4.28 -19.21
CA GLU A 331 10.43 4.39 -19.44
C GLU A 331 9.84 3.06 -19.93
N ASN A 332 8.67 2.74 -19.44
CA ASN A 332 7.88 1.64 -19.97
C ASN A 332 6.66 2.19 -20.69
N TYR A 333 6.77 2.30 -22.00
CA TYR A 333 5.68 2.75 -22.87
C TYR A 333 4.69 1.63 -23.20
N ALA A 334 4.96 0.38 -22.82
CA ALA A 334 4.03 -0.69 -23.06
C ALA A 334 2.72 -0.44 -22.28
N LEU A 335 1.62 -0.45 -22.99
CA LEU A 335 0.25 -0.44 -22.42
C LEU A 335 -0.03 -1.69 -21.60
N ASP A 336 0.87 -2.65 -21.69
CA ASP A 336 0.81 -3.89 -20.97
C ASP A 336 1.04 -3.64 -19.45
N HIS A 337 0.26 -4.31 -18.69
CA HIS A 337 -0.08 -4.32 -17.26
C HIS A 337 1.05 -4.12 -16.21
N GLY A 338 2.22 -3.63 -16.58
CA GLY A 338 3.32 -3.36 -15.67
C GLY A 338 3.02 -2.24 -14.67
N LYS A 339 2.95 -2.58 -13.37
CA LYS A 339 2.70 -1.64 -12.27
C LYS A 339 3.84 -0.65 -12.04
N HIS A 340 5.00 -0.84 -12.66
CA HIS A 340 6.22 -0.09 -12.43
C HIS A 340 6.61 0.69 -13.70
N ARG A 341 6.53 2.03 -13.64
CA ARG A 341 6.91 2.88 -14.77
C ARG A 341 8.43 3.10 -14.84
N LYS A 342 8.96 4.03 -14.07
CA LYS A 342 10.41 4.36 -14.05
C LYS A 342 11.10 4.04 -12.72
N GLY A 343 10.38 4.14 -11.59
CA GLY A 343 10.94 3.93 -10.25
C GLY A 343 11.92 5.00 -9.79
N ILE A 344 11.75 6.26 -10.24
CA ILE A 344 12.61 7.41 -9.91
C ILE A 344 11.82 8.51 -9.21
N ALA A 345 12.55 9.43 -8.59
CA ALA A 345 12.06 10.70 -8.07
C ALA A 345 12.39 11.84 -9.05
N GLY A 346 11.59 12.91 -9.02
CA GLY A 346 11.82 14.11 -9.80
C GLY A 346 11.47 14.01 -11.29
N ASP A 347 10.76 12.96 -11.72
CA ASP A 347 10.37 12.79 -13.12
C ASP A 347 9.38 13.86 -13.61
N TRP A 348 8.68 14.53 -12.70
CA TRP A 348 7.83 15.66 -13.02
C TRP A 348 8.56 16.78 -13.78
N LYS A 349 9.88 16.96 -13.55
CA LYS A 349 10.71 17.95 -14.25
C LYS A 349 10.82 17.70 -15.75
N ASN A 350 10.63 16.46 -16.17
CA ASN A 350 10.65 16.06 -17.59
C ASN A 350 9.27 16.18 -18.25
N VAL A 351 8.21 16.38 -17.46
CA VAL A 351 6.82 16.23 -17.91
C VAL A 351 6.01 17.52 -17.75
N PHE A 352 6.23 18.27 -16.66
CA PHE A 352 5.49 19.51 -16.39
C PHE A 352 5.90 20.63 -17.34
N THR A 353 4.89 21.28 -17.89
CA THR A 353 5.05 22.59 -18.56
C THR A 353 5.17 23.70 -17.51
N GLU A 354 5.54 24.91 -17.92
CA GLU A 354 5.52 26.09 -17.01
C GLU A 354 4.11 26.33 -16.46
N ARG A 355 3.09 26.13 -17.30
CA ARG A 355 1.69 26.26 -16.87
C ARG A 355 1.31 25.21 -15.83
N ASP A 356 1.77 23.98 -15.97
CA ASP A 356 1.56 22.92 -14.97
C ASP A 356 2.19 23.28 -13.63
N LYS A 357 3.39 23.87 -13.63
CA LYS A 357 4.06 24.34 -12.41
C LYS A 357 3.25 25.43 -11.71
N GLU A 358 2.74 26.42 -12.44
CA GLU A 358 1.90 27.48 -11.89
C GLU A 358 0.65 26.88 -11.21
N ILE A 359 -0.08 26.00 -11.90
CA ILE A 359 -1.30 25.37 -11.38
C ILE A 359 -1.00 24.58 -10.11
N PHE A 360 0.07 23.78 -10.12
CA PHE A 360 0.44 22.97 -8.96
C PHE A 360 0.90 23.85 -7.79
N LYS A 361 1.63 24.92 -8.08
CA LYS A 361 2.08 25.90 -7.08
C LYS A 361 0.90 26.60 -6.41
N ASP A 362 -0.08 27.05 -7.19
CA ASP A 362 -1.29 27.70 -6.66
C ASP A 362 -2.06 26.76 -5.70
N ALA A 363 -2.12 25.47 -6.03
CA ALA A 363 -2.94 24.52 -5.29
C ALA A 363 -2.22 23.86 -4.11
N ALA A 364 -0.91 23.64 -4.19
CA ALA A 364 -0.15 22.83 -3.22
C ALA A 364 1.29 23.30 -2.97
N GLY A 365 1.62 24.53 -3.36
CA GLY A 365 2.97 25.08 -3.25
C GLY A 365 3.46 25.17 -1.81
N ASP A 366 2.61 25.61 -0.89
CA ASP A 366 2.97 25.77 0.52
C ASP A 366 3.33 24.43 1.16
N LEU A 367 2.58 23.37 0.90
CA LEU A 367 2.87 22.04 1.41
C LEU A 367 4.17 21.46 0.81
N LEU A 368 4.51 21.76 -0.46
CA LEU A 368 5.79 21.37 -1.03
C LEU A 368 6.97 22.03 -0.30
N ILE A 369 6.81 23.29 0.13
CA ILE A 369 7.82 24.01 0.90
C ILE A 369 7.92 23.44 2.32
N GLU A 370 6.80 23.25 3.00
CA GLU A 370 6.72 22.66 4.33
C GLU A 370 7.41 21.30 4.40
N LEU A 371 7.14 20.46 3.39
CA LEU A 371 7.77 19.14 3.26
C LEU A 371 9.23 19.18 2.78
N GLY A 372 9.75 20.36 2.41
CA GLY A 372 11.13 20.54 1.95
C GLY A 372 11.40 19.98 0.55
N TYR A 373 10.35 19.82 -0.29
CA TYR A 373 10.50 19.54 -1.72
C TYR A 373 10.92 20.80 -2.48
N GLU A 374 10.55 21.97 -1.98
CA GLU A 374 10.96 23.28 -2.48
C GLU A 374 11.44 24.18 -1.34
N ARG A 375 12.28 25.16 -1.65
CA ARG A 375 12.81 26.10 -0.67
C ARG A 375 11.93 27.34 -0.49
N ASN A 376 11.27 27.73 -1.57
CA ASN A 376 10.40 28.91 -1.65
C ASN A 376 9.48 28.79 -2.89
N GLY A 377 8.68 29.80 -3.15
CA GLY A 377 7.76 29.80 -4.30
C GLY A 377 8.39 30.06 -5.68
N ALA A 378 9.73 30.14 -5.80
CA ALA A 378 10.40 30.46 -7.06
C ALA A 378 10.94 29.19 -7.78
N TRP A 379 10.04 28.23 -8.09
CA TRP A 379 10.39 26.98 -8.82
C TRP A 379 9.54 26.77 -10.04
#